data_27fd0ed6ca383925a7abb7aba69912e3
#
_entry.id   27fd0ed6ca383925a7abb7aba69912e3
#
_cell.length_a   1.000
_cell.length_b   1.000
_cell.length_c   1.000
_cell.angle_alpha   90.00
_cell.angle_beta   90.00
_cell.angle_gamma   90.00
#
_symmetry.space_group_name_H-M   'P 1'
#
loop_
_entity.id
_entity.type
_entity.pdbx_description
1 polymer ?
#
loop_
_entity_poly.entity_id
_entity_poly.type
_entity_poly.pdbx_seq_one_letter_code
_entity_poly.pdbx_strand_id
1 'polypeptide(L)'
;MKEFEGLYTEDISKAKVYRSGYLDSVKNIAKIQEGILSEKRNDYMNPQLLKNDRERYLNDFREIIGNPLFDRKVKNDVQKIFVGIDGQGYIYRLVFNFEKDIKFYGMLFVPFDAKEELPLVVAIHGGEGTPELMSDIYGDNYYSHITRRLVDKKVAVFCPQLLIWDGKKFGSKFDRFEIDARFKMLGSSLTSFETECIMGAIDYLSECDFVNKEKIGITGLSYGGYYSLVTAVLDQRIKAVYSSCVFNDRVKYSRPDFVYKNMAEKFTDAEMCALINPRALYIEVGKTDCIFSVDGALSEIEKLKEYYSDEPSKLVFNVTDIGHKYNEEDEGIDFLISNL
;
A
#
# COMPACT_ATOMS: atom_id res chain seq x y z
N MET A 1 38.60 -26.50 -9.63
CA MET A 1 38.58 -26.33 -8.16
C MET A 1 39.96 -26.76 -7.66
N LYS A 2 40.63 -25.96 -6.83
CA LYS A 2 41.85 -26.46 -6.13
C LYS A 2 41.35 -27.46 -5.09
N GLU A 3 41.86 -28.70 -5.17
CA GLU A 3 41.64 -29.69 -4.12
C GLU A 3 42.39 -29.26 -2.86
N PHE A 4 41.82 -29.60 -1.70
CA PHE A 4 42.47 -29.34 -0.41
C PHE A 4 43.74 -30.22 -0.26
N GLU A 5 44.87 -29.57 -0.13
CA GLU A 5 46.20 -30.23 0.02
C GLU A 5 46.50 -30.51 1.51
N GLY A 6 45.63 -31.15 2.24
CA GLY A 6 45.81 -31.45 3.66
C GLY A 6 45.05 -32.71 4.04
N LEU A 7 45.19 -33.11 5.32
CA LEU A 7 44.43 -34.22 5.87
C LEU A 7 43.06 -33.73 6.29
N TYR A 8 42.03 -34.10 5.53
CA TYR A 8 40.64 -33.90 5.88
C TYR A 8 39.99 -35.28 6.10
N THR A 9 39.62 -35.55 7.35
CA THR A 9 39.17 -36.89 7.77
C THR A 9 37.63 -37.07 7.75
N GLU A 10 36.90 -36.03 7.49
CA GLU A 10 35.42 -36.07 7.42
C GLU A 10 34.95 -36.03 5.98
N ASP A 11 33.93 -36.83 5.66
CA ASP A 11 33.21 -36.69 4.39
C ASP A 11 32.48 -35.34 4.35
N ILE A 12 32.80 -34.54 3.32
CA ILE A 12 32.25 -33.20 3.14
C ILE A 12 30.68 -33.20 3.08
N SER A 13 30.09 -34.34 2.72
CA SER A 13 28.64 -34.50 2.74
C SER A 13 28.05 -34.36 4.15
N LYS A 14 28.80 -34.71 5.20
CA LYS A 14 28.38 -34.56 6.60
C LYS A 14 28.23 -33.10 6.99
N ALA A 15 28.97 -32.17 6.38
CA ALA A 15 28.81 -30.74 6.59
C ALA A 15 27.42 -30.22 6.22
N LYS A 16 26.72 -30.91 5.31
CA LYS A 16 25.31 -30.59 4.96
C LYS A 16 24.36 -30.79 6.14
N VAL A 17 24.55 -31.84 6.94
CA VAL A 17 23.74 -32.12 8.13
C VAL A 17 23.85 -31.01 9.15
N TYR A 18 25.08 -30.52 9.42
CA TYR A 18 25.30 -29.41 10.35
C TYR A 18 24.70 -28.11 9.84
N ARG A 19 24.80 -27.82 8.52
CA ARG A 19 24.17 -26.63 7.91
C ARG A 19 22.65 -26.69 7.99
N SER A 20 22.05 -27.85 7.72
CA SER A 20 20.60 -28.04 7.87
C SER A 20 20.16 -27.85 9.32
N GLY A 21 20.84 -28.50 10.28
CA GLY A 21 20.54 -28.34 11.70
C GLY A 21 20.66 -26.90 12.20
N TYR A 22 21.68 -26.16 11.71
CA TYR A 22 21.81 -24.73 12.02
C TYR A 22 20.66 -23.90 11.41
N LEU A 23 20.30 -24.13 10.14
CA LEU A 23 19.19 -23.47 9.48
C LEU A 23 17.86 -23.75 10.21
N ASP A 24 17.62 -25.01 10.61
CA ASP A 24 16.43 -25.39 11.34
C ASP A 24 16.36 -24.69 12.71
N SER A 25 17.52 -24.54 13.38
CA SER A 25 17.60 -23.80 14.64
C SER A 25 17.26 -22.31 14.46
N VAL A 26 17.76 -21.68 13.40
CA VAL A 26 17.45 -20.27 13.07
C VAL A 26 15.95 -20.09 12.76
N LYS A 27 15.36 -21.00 11.98
CA LYS A 27 13.91 -20.97 11.70
C LYS A 27 13.07 -21.19 12.95
N ASN A 28 13.51 -22.11 13.83
CA ASN A 28 12.77 -22.42 15.04
C ASN A 28 12.78 -21.25 16.02
N ILE A 29 13.91 -20.58 16.22
CA ILE A 29 13.97 -19.40 17.11
C ILE A 29 13.12 -18.24 16.57
N ALA A 30 13.08 -18.03 15.24
CA ALA A 30 12.21 -17.05 14.63
C ALA A 30 10.73 -17.37 14.95
N LYS A 31 10.29 -18.61 14.71
CA LYS A 31 8.93 -19.05 15.00
C LYS A 31 8.53 -18.89 16.48
N ILE A 32 9.45 -19.21 17.40
CA ILE A 32 9.21 -19.01 18.85
C ILE A 32 9.00 -17.53 19.15
N GLN A 33 9.85 -16.66 18.62
CA GLN A 33 9.75 -15.22 18.84
C GLN A 33 8.49 -14.62 18.20
N GLU A 34 8.08 -15.09 17.04
CA GLU A 34 6.81 -14.68 16.40
C GLU A 34 5.60 -14.95 17.31
N GLY A 35 5.55 -16.12 17.97
CA GLY A 35 4.50 -16.44 18.94
C GLY A 35 4.49 -15.47 20.14
N ILE A 36 5.66 -15.23 20.73
CA ILE A 36 5.81 -14.30 21.86
C ILE A 36 5.42 -12.87 21.48
N LEU A 37 5.81 -12.42 20.30
CA LEU A 37 5.51 -11.07 19.82
C LEU A 37 4.04 -10.90 19.46
N SER A 38 3.38 -11.97 19.02
CA SER A 38 1.92 -11.94 18.77
C SER A 38 1.13 -11.71 20.07
N GLU A 39 1.52 -12.34 21.17
CA GLU A 39 0.92 -12.10 22.49
C GLU A 39 1.15 -10.64 22.94
N LYS A 40 2.40 -10.17 22.88
CA LYS A 40 2.75 -8.79 23.21
C LYS A 40 1.98 -7.75 22.39
N ARG A 41 1.70 -8.03 21.11
CA ARG A 41 0.93 -7.12 20.24
C ARG A 41 -0.50 -6.95 20.73
N ASN A 42 -1.14 -8.01 21.23
CA ASN A 42 -2.49 -7.93 21.80
C ASN A 42 -2.51 -7.06 23.08
N ASP A 43 -1.43 -7.13 23.89
CA ASP A 43 -1.28 -6.26 25.06
C ASP A 43 -0.96 -4.81 24.66
N TYR A 44 -0.21 -4.63 23.58
CA TYR A 44 0.18 -3.30 23.09
C TYR A 44 -1.01 -2.53 22.52
N MET A 45 -1.87 -3.18 21.71
CA MET A 45 -3.00 -2.54 21.04
C MET A 45 -4.23 -3.47 21.03
N ASN A 46 -5.36 -2.94 21.46
CA ASN A 46 -6.67 -3.55 21.37
C ASN A 46 -7.74 -2.46 21.14
N PRO A 47 -9.00 -2.80 20.86
CA PRO A 47 -10.03 -1.80 20.54
C PRO A 47 -10.18 -0.72 21.62
N GLN A 48 -10.15 -1.08 22.91
CA GLN A 48 -10.30 -0.12 23.99
C GLN A 48 -9.08 0.81 24.11
N LEU A 49 -7.87 0.28 24.01
CA LEU A 49 -6.65 1.08 24.08
C LEU A 49 -6.56 2.03 22.88
N LEU A 50 -6.92 1.56 21.68
CA LEU A 50 -6.94 2.39 20.48
C LEU A 50 -7.92 3.57 20.61
N LYS A 51 -9.12 3.34 21.14
CA LYS A 51 -10.09 4.43 21.40
C LYS A 51 -9.57 5.48 22.36
N ASN A 52 -8.81 5.05 23.40
CA ASN A 52 -8.31 5.93 24.44
C ASN A 52 -7.15 6.83 23.97
N ASP A 53 -6.29 6.35 23.07
CA ASP A 53 -5.08 7.06 22.68
C ASP A 53 -4.65 6.75 21.22
N ARG A 54 -5.56 7.05 20.29
CA ARG A 54 -5.32 6.86 18.85
C ARG A 54 -4.08 7.59 18.35
N GLU A 55 -3.86 8.80 18.81
CA GLU A 55 -2.74 9.65 18.35
C GLU A 55 -1.38 9.02 18.66
N ARG A 56 -1.24 8.37 19.80
CA ARG A 56 -0.05 7.60 20.15
C ARG A 56 0.22 6.51 19.12
N TYR A 57 -0.80 5.72 18.74
CA TYR A 57 -0.62 4.62 17.79
C TYR A 57 -0.32 5.11 16.38
N LEU A 58 -0.89 6.24 15.96
CA LEU A 58 -0.55 6.88 14.69
C LEU A 58 0.91 7.34 14.68
N ASN A 59 1.39 7.92 15.77
CA ASN A 59 2.79 8.34 15.92
C ASN A 59 3.74 7.13 15.95
N ASP A 60 3.39 6.09 16.71
CA ASP A 60 4.17 4.84 16.74
C ASP A 60 4.23 4.16 15.37
N PHE A 61 3.13 4.17 14.61
CA PHE A 61 3.13 3.63 13.25
C PHE A 61 4.02 4.45 12.31
N ARG A 62 3.94 5.78 12.40
CA ARG A 62 4.81 6.69 11.63
C ARG A 62 6.29 6.46 11.96
N GLU A 63 6.61 6.29 13.24
CA GLU A 63 7.97 5.98 13.68
C GLU A 63 8.47 4.64 13.12
N ILE A 64 7.64 3.61 13.09
CA ILE A 64 7.99 2.27 12.61
C ILE A 64 8.29 2.26 11.11
N ILE A 65 7.45 2.89 10.29
CA ILE A 65 7.72 2.98 8.84
C ILE A 65 8.85 3.97 8.51
N GLY A 66 9.24 4.78 9.49
CA GLY A 66 10.28 5.80 9.39
C GLY A 66 9.74 7.16 8.96
N ASN A 67 10.44 8.21 9.36
CA ASN A 67 10.10 9.57 8.97
C ASN A 67 10.50 9.84 7.51
N PRO A 68 9.72 10.61 6.75
CA PRO A 68 10.12 11.02 5.41
C PRO A 68 11.38 11.89 5.49
N LEU A 69 12.24 11.78 4.47
CA LEU A 69 13.52 12.52 4.42
C LEU A 69 13.37 13.95 3.90
N PHE A 70 12.15 14.38 3.63
CA PHE A 70 11.82 15.71 3.09
C PHE A 70 10.47 16.20 3.61
N ASP A 71 10.20 17.48 3.43
CA ASP A 71 8.87 18.08 3.61
C ASP A 71 8.13 18.06 2.26
N ARG A 72 6.88 17.57 2.24
CA ARG A 72 6.05 17.47 1.04
C ARG A 72 5.53 18.79 0.49
N LYS A 73 5.96 19.92 1.09
CA LYS A 73 5.61 21.21 0.59
C LYS A 73 6.07 21.38 -0.86
N VAL A 74 5.15 21.74 -1.74
CA VAL A 74 5.46 22.03 -3.14
C VAL A 74 6.32 23.29 -3.21
N LYS A 75 7.50 23.17 -3.84
CA LYS A 75 8.48 24.24 -3.93
C LYS A 75 8.07 25.30 -4.94
N ASN A 76 7.44 24.88 -6.03
CA ASN A 76 6.99 25.72 -7.15
C ASN A 76 5.61 25.25 -7.60
N ASP A 77 5.04 25.95 -8.57
CA ASP A 77 3.78 25.57 -9.18
C ASP A 77 3.85 24.15 -9.77
N VAL A 78 2.82 23.35 -9.51
CA VAL A 78 2.67 22.03 -10.10
C VAL A 78 2.44 22.20 -11.60
N GLN A 79 3.21 21.49 -12.42
CA GLN A 79 3.01 21.48 -13.85
C GLN A 79 1.80 20.59 -14.19
N LYS A 80 0.69 21.20 -14.60
CA LYS A 80 -0.49 20.51 -15.13
C LYS A 80 -0.43 20.51 -16.65
N ILE A 81 0.01 19.40 -17.23
CA ILE A 81 0.22 19.23 -18.68
C ILE A 81 -1.00 18.51 -19.24
N PHE A 82 -1.71 19.15 -20.18
CA PHE A 82 -2.77 18.49 -20.93
C PHE A 82 -2.16 17.41 -21.84
N VAL A 83 -2.64 16.16 -21.66
CA VAL A 83 -2.14 14.99 -22.40
C VAL A 83 -3.13 14.50 -23.43
N GLY A 84 -4.41 14.63 -23.16
CA GLY A 84 -5.44 14.18 -24.08
C GLY A 84 -6.86 14.34 -23.55
N ILE A 85 -7.76 13.92 -24.38
CA ILE A 85 -9.20 13.88 -24.12
C ILE A 85 -9.74 12.58 -24.73
N ASP A 86 -10.68 11.94 -24.08
CA ASP A 86 -11.36 10.76 -24.58
C ASP A 86 -12.87 10.85 -24.38
N GLY A 87 -13.60 9.74 -24.47
CA GLY A 87 -15.05 9.71 -24.32
C GLY A 87 -15.55 10.00 -22.88
N GLN A 88 -14.67 9.99 -21.87
CA GLN A 88 -15.03 10.13 -20.47
C GLN A 88 -14.64 11.48 -19.87
N GLY A 89 -13.51 12.08 -20.32
CA GLY A 89 -13.03 13.31 -19.71
C GLY A 89 -11.69 13.81 -20.24
N TYR A 90 -11.12 14.74 -19.48
CA TYR A 90 -9.83 15.35 -19.72
C TYR A 90 -8.73 14.54 -19.03
N ILE A 91 -7.58 14.42 -19.68
CA ILE A 91 -6.43 13.68 -19.17
C ILE A 91 -5.25 14.64 -19.06
N TYR A 92 -4.67 14.70 -17.85
CA TYR A 92 -3.52 15.56 -17.56
C TYR A 92 -2.39 14.72 -16.96
N ARG A 93 -1.16 15.15 -17.19
CA ARG A 93 -0.01 14.75 -16.38
C ARG A 93 0.27 15.84 -15.36
N LEU A 94 0.36 15.47 -14.09
CA LEU A 94 0.82 16.35 -13.03
C LEU A 94 2.27 16.02 -12.72
N VAL A 95 3.11 17.07 -12.67
CA VAL A 95 4.52 16.95 -12.26
C VAL A 95 4.73 17.86 -11.06
N PHE A 96 5.03 17.26 -9.92
CA PHE A 96 5.32 17.93 -8.67
C PHE A 96 6.83 18.13 -8.52
N ASN A 97 7.21 19.23 -7.91
CA ASN A 97 8.57 19.45 -7.46
C ASN A 97 8.51 19.86 -5.97
N PHE A 98 8.72 18.89 -5.10
CA PHE A 98 8.76 19.11 -3.66
C PHE A 98 10.10 19.70 -3.22
N GLU A 99 10.22 20.05 -1.93
CA GLU A 99 11.48 20.48 -1.36
C GLU A 99 12.62 19.49 -1.65
N LYS A 100 13.86 19.97 -1.64
CA LYS A 100 15.06 19.21 -2.04
C LYS A 100 15.02 18.67 -3.49
N ASP A 101 14.28 19.33 -4.38
CA ASP A 101 14.15 18.99 -5.80
C ASP A 101 13.63 17.56 -6.07
N ILE A 102 12.78 17.05 -5.17
CA ILE A 102 12.15 15.75 -5.32
C ILE A 102 11.04 15.85 -6.36
N LYS A 103 11.24 15.16 -7.47
CA LYS A 103 10.27 15.09 -8.56
C LYS A 103 9.35 13.90 -8.37
N PHE A 104 8.06 14.17 -8.40
CA PHE A 104 7.01 13.16 -8.35
C PHE A 104 5.99 13.43 -9.44
N TYR A 105 5.34 12.43 -10.01
CA TYR A 105 4.35 12.63 -11.06
C TYR A 105 3.25 11.58 -11.05
N GLY A 106 2.17 11.89 -11.77
CA GLY A 106 1.07 10.98 -12.00
C GLY A 106 0.15 11.48 -13.12
N MET A 107 -0.86 10.68 -13.41
CA MET A 107 -1.91 11.01 -14.36
C MET A 107 -3.18 11.43 -13.62
N LEU A 108 -3.82 12.49 -14.06
CA LEU A 108 -5.09 12.99 -13.53
C LEU A 108 -6.17 12.89 -14.61
N PHE A 109 -7.28 12.26 -14.24
CA PHE A 109 -8.47 12.11 -15.05
C PHE A 109 -9.61 12.94 -14.47
N VAL A 110 -10.17 13.85 -15.27
CA VAL A 110 -11.25 14.74 -14.83
C VAL A 110 -12.45 14.49 -15.73
N PRO A 111 -13.56 13.94 -15.20
CA PRO A 111 -14.78 13.67 -15.98
C PRO A 111 -15.34 14.91 -16.67
N PHE A 112 -16.01 14.71 -17.82
CA PHE A 112 -16.80 15.78 -18.44
C PHE A 112 -18.00 16.17 -17.58
N ASP A 113 -18.51 17.39 -17.83
CA ASP A 113 -19.77 17.90 -17.28
C ASP A 113 -19.84 17.93 -15.75
N ALA A 114 -18.69 18.11 -15.09
CA ALA A 114 -18.66 18.40 -13.66
C ALA A 114 -19.40 19.74 -13.41
N LYS A 115 -20.65 19.66 -12.94
CA LYS A 115 -21.45 20.82 -12.54
C LYS A 115 -21.18 21.24 -11.10
N GLU A 116 -20.58 20.36 -10.35
CA GLU A 116 -20.23 20.52 -8.93
C GLU A 116 -18.80 20.04 -8.72
N GLU A 117 -18.25 20.32 -7.54
CA GLU A 117 -16.98 19.74 -7.12
C GLU A 117 -17.05 18.21 -7.09
N LEU A 118 -16.05 17.57 -7.67
CA LEU A 118 -15.97 16.12 -7.81
C LEU A 118 -15.34 15.46 -6.58
N PRO A 119 -15.78 14.26 -6.20
CA PRO A 119 -14.98 13.40 -5.35
C PRO A 119 -13.62 13.14 -6.01
N LEU A 120 -12.57 12.99 -5.20
CA LEU A 120 -11.23 12.61 -5.65
C LEU A 120 -10.91 11.19 -5.17
N VAL A 121 -10.44 10.34 -6.07
CA VAL A 121 -9.87 9.05 -5.70
C VAL A 121 -8.42 8.97 -6.19
N VAL A 122 -7.51 8.65 -5.27
CA VAL A 122 -6.14 8.28 -5.62
C VAL A 122 -6.12 6.79 -5.93
N ALA A 123 -5.76 6.42 -7.16
CA ALA A 123 -5.72 5.04 -7.63
C ALA A 123 -4.28 4.58 -7.86
N ILE A 124 -3.78 3.64 -7.04
CA ILE A 124 -2.38 3.28 -6.95
C ILE A 124 -2.11 1.92 -7.61
N HIS A 125 -1.15 1.91 -8.55
CA HIS A 125 -0.76 0.71 -9.28
C HIS A 125 -0.02 -0.32 -8.42
N GLY A 126 -0.06 -1.57 -8.83
CA GLY A 126 0.69 -2.68 -8.25
C GLY A 126 2.12 -2.80 -8.79
N GLY A 127 2.72 -3.97 -8.56
CA GLY A 127 4.03 -4.32 -9.08
C GLY A 127 4.14 -4.19 -10.60
N GLU A 128 5.25 -3.67 -11.09
CA GLU A 128 5.50 -3.36 -12.53
C GLU A 128 4.42 -2.47 -13.19
N GLY A 129 3.58 -1.82 -12.39
CA GLY A 129 2.54 -0.93 -12.89
C GLY A 129 3.06 0.47 -13.22
N THR A 130 2.25 1.17 -13.99
CA THR A 130 2.40 2.62 -14.29
C THR A 130 1.03 3.28 -14.26
N PRO A 131 0.95 4.62 -14.10
CA PRO A 131 -0.32 5.33 -14.23
C PRO A 131 -1.04 5.04 -15.55
N GLU A 132 -0.29 4.92 -16.65
CA GLU A 132 -0.81 4.63 -17.98
C GLU A 132 -1.42 3.23 -18.07
N LEU A 133 -0.77 2.21 -17.48
CA LEU A 133 -1.31 0.84 -17.39
C LEU A 133 -2.58 0.79 -16.54
N MET A 134 -2.56 1.45 -15.37
CA MET A 134 -3.70 1.46 -14.45
C MET A 134 -4.92 2.19 -15.03
N SER A 135 -4.72 3.06 -15.99
CA SER A 135 -5.76 3.89 -16.60
C SER A 135 -6.15 3.47 -18.01
N ASP A 136 -5.71 2.29 -18.48
CA ASP A 136 -6.00 1.74 -19.80
C ASP A 136 -5.56 2.63 -20.98
N ILE A 137 -4.59 3.52 -20.76
CA ILE A 137 -3.98 4.28 -21.86
C ILE A 137 -3.02 3.40 -22.64
N TYR A 138 -2.42 2.41 -21.98
CA TYR A 138 -1.40 1.58 -22.58
C TYR A 138 -1.42 0.15 -22.02
N GLY A 139 -1.58 -0.82 -22.92
CA GLY A 139 -1.41 -2.25 -22.68
C GLY A 139 -2.56 -2.94 -21.92
N ASP A 140 -2.50 -4.26 -21.84
CA ASP A 140 -3.36 -5.08 -21.00
C ASP A 140 -2.85 -5.10 -19.56
N ASN A 141 -3.77 -5.13 -18.61
CA ASN A 141 -3.42 -5.05 -17.19
C ASN A 141 -4.39 -5.85 -16.29
N TYR A 142 -4.02 -5.97 -15.03
CA TYR A 142 -4.79 -6.68 -13.98
C TYR A 142 -5.73 -5.74 -13.23
N TYR A 143 -5.91 -4.51 -13.69
CA TYR A 143 -6.62 -3.47 -12.94
C TYR A 143 -8.11 -3.42 -13.26
N SER A 144 -8.61 -4.30 -14.14
CA SER A 144 -10.05 -4.43 -14.47
C SER A 144 -10.71 -3.06 -14.70
N HIS A 145 -10.01 -2.19 -15.43
CA HIS A 145 -10.46 -0.84 -15.79
C HIS A 145 -10.82 0.08 -14.61
N ILE A 146 -10.27 -0.16 -13.42
CA ILE A 146 -10.65 0.55 -12.19
C ILE A 146 -10.69 2.06 -12.33
N THR A 147 -9.67 2.66 -12.98
CA THR A 147 -9.62 4.11 -13.21
C THR A 147 -10.78 4.58 -14.07
N ARG A 148 -11.07 3.87 -15.15
CA ARG A 148 -12.15 4.22 -16.09
C ARG A 148 -13.52 4.06 -15.47
N ARG A 149 -13.73 3.00 -14.71
CA ARG A 149 -14.96 2.74 -13.95
C ARG A 149 -15.24 3.83 -12.93
N LEU A 150 -14.20 4.36 -12.25
CA LEU A 150 -14.33 5.50 -11.34
C LEU A 150 -14.69 6.80 -12.08
N VAL A 151 -14.04 7.06 -13.23
CA VAL A 151 -14.33 8.26 -14.05
C VAL A 151 -15.76 8.23 -14.58
N ASP A 152 -16.29 7.07 -14.99
CA ASP A 152 -17.68 6.89 -15.43
C ASP A 152 -18.68 7.23 -14.31
N LYS A 153 -18.32 7.00 -13.06
CA LYS A 153 -19.09 7.35 -11.86
C LYS A 153 -18.87 8.80 -11.40
N LYS A 154 -18.31 9.66 -12.27
CA LYS A 154 -18.07 11.08 -12.01
C LYS A 154 -17.13 11.36 -10.84
N VAL A 155 -16.07 10.57 -10.73
CA VAL A 155 -14.98 10.75 -9.78
C VAL A 155 -13.75 11.28 -10.52
N ALA A 156 -13.10 12.31 -10.00
CA ALA A 156 -11.76 12.69 -10.44
C ALA A 156 -10.75 11.67 -9.92
N VAL A 157 -9.88 11.15 -10.80
CA VAL A 157 -8.94 10.08 -10.43
C VAL A 157 -7.51 10.54 -10.63
N PHE A 158 -6.68 10.42 -9.61
CA PHE A 158 -5.24 10.63 -9.70
C PHE A 158 -4.49 9.31 -9.57
N CYS A 159 -3.71 8.96 -10.58
CA CYS A 159 -2.87 7.76 -10.60
C CYS A 159 -1.40 8.18 -10.45
N PRO A 160 -0.79 8.05 -9.27
CA PRO A 160 0.63 8.36 -9.06
C PRO A 160 1.54 7.29 -9.66
N GLN A 161 2.80 7.66 -9.98
CA GLN A 161 3.87 6.74 -10.29
C GLN A 161 4.68 6.43 -9.04
N LEU A 162 4.80 5.16 -8.70
CA LEU A 162 5.67 4.66 -7.63
C LEU A 162 6.82 3.82 -8.20
N LEU A 163 7.93 3.75 -7.45
CA LEU A 163 9.09 2.93 -7.79
C LEU A 163 8.89 1.49 -7.30
N ILE A 164 8.09 0.71 -8.02
CA ILE A 164 7.80 -0.67 -7.64
C ILE A 164 8.55 -1.64 -8.55
N TRP A 165 9.34 -2.52 -7.94
CA TRP A 165 10.22 -3.54 -8.50
C TRP A 165 11.44 -2.97 -9.23
N ASP A 166 11.66 -3.28 -10.52
CA ASP A 166 12.94 -3.05 -11.20
C ASP A 166 12.90 -1.98 -12.30
N GLY A 167 11.78 -1.33 -12.48
CA GLY A 167 11.61 -0.23 -13.44
C GLY A 167 11.77 -0.58 -14.91
N LYS A 168 11.78 -1.85 -15.29
CA LYS A 168 11.93 -2.26 -16.70
C LYS A 168 10.92 -1.60 -17.61
N LYS A 169 9.68 -1.44 -17.15
CA LYS A 169 8.61 -0.80 -17.93
C LYS A 169 8.77 0.71 -18.10
N PHE A 170 9.64 1.37 -17.30
CA PHE A 170 9.93 2.81 -17.44
C PHE A 170 11.21 3.10 -18.22
N GLY A 171 11.92 2.07 -18.67
CA GLY A 171 13.21 2.24 -19.29
C GLY A 171 14.35 2.63 -18.31
N SER A 172 14.12 2.55 -17.01
CA SER A 172 15.09 2.83 -15.95
C SER A 172 15.37 1.58 -15.16
N LYS A 173 16.64 1.31 -14.88
CA LYS A 173 17.03 0.22 -13.99
C LYS A 173 17.11 0.74 -12.57
N PHE A 174 16.40 0.11 -11.66
CA PHE A 174 16.56 0.29 -10.22
C PHE A 174 16.24 -1.02 -9.50
N ASP A 175 16.79 -1.19 -8.31
CA ASP A 175 16.43 -2.24 -7.37
C ASP A 175 15.72 -1.58 -6.18
N ARG A 176 14.41 -1.85 -6.06
CA ARG A 176 13.59 -1.31 -4.97
C ARG A 176 14.14 -1.71 -3.60
N PHE A 177 14.58 -2.96 -3.45
CA PHE A 177 15.07 -3.44 -2.15
C PHE A 177 16.39 -2.77 -1.76
N GLU A 178 17.27 -2.50 -2.73
CA GLU A 178 18.52 -1.75 -2.48
C GLU A 178 18.20 -0.32 -2.04
N ILE A 179 17.28 0.35 -2.73
CA ILE A 179 16.87 1.72 -2.37
C ILE A 179 16.24 1.73 -0.98
N ASP A 180 15.28 0.84 -0.69
CA ASP A 180 14.60 0.77 0.61
C ASP A 180 15.59 0.45 1.75
N ALA A 181 16.54 -0.45 1.53
CA ALA A 181 17.59 -0.74 2.51
C ALA A 181 18.43 0.51 2.86
N ARG A 182 18.76 1.33 1.86
CA ARG A 182 19.45 2.62 2.09
C ARG A 182 18.58 3.58 2.90
N PHE A 183 17.28 3.70 2.58
CA PHE A 183 16.36 4.53 3.34
C PHE A 183 16.23 4.05 4.80
N LYS A 184 16.16 2.73 5.02
CA LYS A 184 16.10 2.14 6.37
C LYS A 184 17.36 2.44 7.18
N MET A 185 18.54 2.46 6.57
CA MET A 185 19.78 2.93 7.23
C MET A 185 19.72 4.39 7.66
N LEU A 186 18.91 5.22 7.00
CA LEU A 186 18.72 6.63 7.29
C LEU A 186 17.56 6.90 8.26
N GLY A 187 16.96 5.86 8.84
CA GLY A 187 15.79 5.97 9.74
C GLY A 187 14.47 6.27 9.03
N SER A 188 14.38 5.91 7.75
CA SER A 188 13.21 6.07 6.91
C SER A 188 12.84 4.74 6.23
N SER A 189 11.97 4.78 5.23
CA SER A 189 11.73 3.71 4.27
C SER A 189 11.26 4.29 2.95
N LEU A 190 11.36 3.52 1.88
CA LEU A 190 10.80 3.95 0.59
C LEU A 190 9.27 4.08 0.68
N THR A 191 8.62 3.25 1.50
CA THR A 191 7.18 3.38 1.80
C THR A 191 6.85 4.74 2.42
N SER A 192 7.59 5.18 3.44
CA SER A 192 7.39 6.49 4.07
C SER A 192 7.60 7.63 3.07
N PHE A 193 8.66 7.54 2.27
CA PHE A 193 8.98 8.55 1.25
C PHE A 193 7.89 8.67 0.18
N GLU A 194 7.47 7.56 -0.41
CA GLU A 194 6.45 7.57 -1.48
C GLU A 194 5.06 7.96 -0.94
N THR A 195 4.72 7.54 0.29
CA THR A 195 3.48 7.97 0.95
C THR A 195 3.46 9.49 1.16
N GLU A 196 4.60 10.09 1.55
CA GLU A 196 4.72 11.54 1.67
C GLU A 196 4.52 12.25 0.32
N CYS A 197 5.04 11.68 -0.77
CA CYS A 197 4.77 12.20 -2.13
C CYS A 197 3.29 12.12 -2.50
N ILE A 198 2.61 11.02 -2.17
CA ILE A 198 1.16 10.87 -2.42
C ILE A 198 0.37 11.90 -1.61
N MET A 199 0.68 12.07 -0.32
CA MET A 199 0.01 13.07 0.52
C MET A 199 0.25 14.49 0.02
N GLY A 200 1.46 14.80 -0.48
CA GLY A 200 1.75 16.08 -1.12
C GLY A 200 0.95 16.32 -2.42
N ALA A 201 0.68 15.27 -3.18
CA ALA A 201 -0.23 15.37 -4.32
C ALA A 201 -1.69 15.60 -3.89
N ILE A 202 -2.14 14.96 -2.81
CA ILE A 202 -3.45 15.20 -2.21
C ILE A 202 -3.55 16.65 -1.70
N ASP A 203 -2.49 17.21 -1.09
CA ASP A 203 -2.46 18.62 -0.65
C ASP A 203 -2.77 19.56 -1.83
N TYR A 204 -2.08 19.38 -2.96
CA TYR A 204 -2.33 20.20 -4.15
C TYR A 204 -3.72 19.99 -4.75
N LEU A 205 -4.14 18.73 -4.89
CA LEU A 205 -5.42 18.41 -5.52
C LEU A 205 -6.61 18.88 -4.69
N SER A 206 -6.49 18.90 -3.37
CA SER A 206 -7.52 19.41 -2.46
C SER A 206 -7.77 20.92 -2.58
N GLU A 207 -6.83 21.66 -3.17
CA GLU A 207 -6.96 23.10 -3.42
C GLU A 207 -7.44 23.41 -4.86
N CYS A 208 -7.68 22.38 -5.69
CA CYS A 208 -8.21 22.57 -7.04
C CYS A 208 -9.73 22.80 -7.00
N ASP A 209 -10.23 23.84 -7.68
CA ASP A 209 -11.65 24.27 -7.68
C ASP A 209 -12.63 23.17 -8.12
N PHE A 210 -12.19 22.14 -8.81
CA PHE A 210 -13.03 21.03 -9.26
C PHE A 210 -13.09 19.87 -8.28
N VAL A 211 -12.34 19.89 -7.17
CA VAL A 211 -12.22 18.81 -6.19
C VAL A 211 -12.96 19.14 -4.90
N ASN A 212 -13.85 18.26 -4.49
CA ASN A 212 -14.45 18.33 -3.16
C ASN A 212 -13.45 17.70 -2.15
N LYS A 213 -12.76 18.55 -1.41
CA LYS A 213 -11.76 18.14 -0.42
C LYS A 213 -12.29 17.32 0.76
N GLU A 214 -13.61 17.33 0.99
CA GLU A 214 -14.27 16.50 2.00
C GLU A 214 -14.60 15.08 1.48
N LYS A 215 -14.39 14.83 0.17
CA LYS A 215 -14.71 13.59 -0.52
C LYS A 215 -13.50 12.96 -1.18
N ILE A 216 -12.51 12.55 -0.35
CA ILE A 216 -11.27 11.96 -0.82
C ILE A 216 -11.26 10.47 -0.46
N GLY A 217 -11.08 9.63 -1.48
CA GLY A 217 -10.91 8.19 -1.36
C GLY A 217 -9.56 7.73 -1.92
N ILE A 218 -9.25 6.47 -1.64
CA ILE A 218 -8.01 5.85 -2.14
C ILE A 218 -8.26 4.38 -2.47
N THR A 219 -7.65 3.91 -3.54
CA THR A 219 -7.70 2.49 -3.94
C THR A 219 -6.38 2.03 -4.50
N GLY A 220 -6.11 0.74 -4.43
CA GLY A 220 -4.92 0.16 -5.02
C GLY A 220 -4.94 -1.36 -5.06
N LEU A 221 -4.17 -1.93 -5.99
CA LEU A 221 -3.98 -3.37 -6.14
C LEU A 221 -2.59 -3.76 -5.66
N SER A 222 -2.48 -4.85 -4.87
CA SER A 222 -1.17 -5.39 -4.50
C SER A 222 -0.32 -4.36 -3.73
N TYR A 223 0.85 -3.98 -4.24
CA TYR A 223 1.60 -2.86 -3.68
C TYR A 223 0.76 -1.59 -3.55
N GLY A 224 -0.03 -1.27 -4.58
CA GLY A 224 -0.95 -0.13 -4.53
C GLY A 224 -1.98 -0.25 -3.41
N GLY A 225 -2.48 -1.46 -3.14
CA GLY A 225 -3.35 -1.76 -2.01
C GLY A 225 -2.66 -1.49 -0.67
N TYR A 226 -1.40 -1.91 -0.51
CA TYR A 226 -0.59 -1.61 0.67
C TYR A 226 -0.39 -0.11 0.85
N TYR A 227 0.00 0.62 -0.21
CA TYR A 227 0.14 2.07 -0.16
C TYR A 227 -1.18 2.79 0.15
N SER A 228 -2.30 2.27 -0.36
CA SER A 228 -3.63 2.82 -0.03
C SER A 228 -3.93 2.71 1.46
N LEU A 229 -3.63 1.57 2.08
CA LEU A 229 -3.78 1.36 3.53
C LEU A 229 -2.86 2.29 4.32
N VAL A 230 -1.57 2.31 4.03
CA VAL A 230 -0.58 3.15 4.73
C VAL A 230 -0.92 4.63 4.59
N THR A 231 -1.26 5.08 3.38
CA THR A 231 -1.62 6.49 3.14
C THR A 231 -2.86 6.87 3.93
N ALA A 232 -3.89 6.02 3.96
CA ALA A 232 -5.10 6.28 4.73
C ALA A 232 -4.86 6.30 6.25
N VAL A 233 -3.92 5.51 6.76
CA VAL A 233 -3.50 5.60 8.17
C VAL A 233 -2.90 6.98 8.46
N LEU A 234 -2.05 7.49 7.58
CA LEU A 234 -1.29 8.73 7.82
C LEU A 234 -2.05 10.00 7.43
N ASP A 235 -2.99 9.91 6.49
CA ASP A 235 -3.78 11.04 6.00
C ASP A 235 -5.27 10.89 6.39
N GLN A 236 -5.69 11.65 7.39
CA GLN A 236 -7.05 11.58 7.93
C GLN A 236 -8.12 12.20 7.01
N ARG A 237 -7.72 12.86 5.92
CA ARG A 237 -8.65 13.40 4.90
C ARG A 237 -9.27 12.29 4.06
N ILE A 238 -8.60 11.16 3.93
CA ILE A 238 -9.11 9.99 3.20
C ILE A 238 -10.29 9.40 3.97
N LYS A 239 -11.49 9.43 3.39
CA LYS A 239 -12.75 8.98 4.02
C LYS A 239 -13.02 7.50 3.80
N ALA A 240 -12.60 6.97 2.65
CA ALA A 240 -12.84 5.58 2.27
C ALA A 240 -11.63 4.97 1.54
N VAL A 241 -11.42 3.69 1.79
CA VAL A 241 -10.31 2.90 1.22
C VAL A 241 -10.87 1.65 0.54
N TYR A 242 -10.39 1.35 -0.67
CA TYR A 242 -10.57 0.06 -1.30
C TYR A 242 -9.19 -0.56 -1.61
N SER A 243 -8.81 -1.57 -0.83
CA SER A 243 -7.54 -2.27 -0.97
C SER A 243 -7.77 -3.67 -1.53
N SER A 244 -7.14 -4.00 -2.67
CA SER A 244 -7.28 -5.29 -3.35
C SER A 244 -5.97 -6.09 -3.32
N CYS A 245 -6.08 -7.39 -3.03
CA CYS A 245 -5.05 -8.42 -3.16
C CYS A 245 -3.72 -8.12 -2.45
N VAL A 246 -3.78 -7.69 -1.17
CA VAL A 246 -2.56 -7.44 -0.37
C VAL A 246 -2.70 -7.71 1.12
N PHE A 247 -3.90 -7.51 1.69
CA PHE A 247 -4.15 -7.71 3.12
C PHE A 247 -3.87 -9.18 3.51
N ASN A 248 -2.97 -9.39 4.47
CA ASN A 248 -2.50 -10.72 4.83
C ASN A 248 -1.83 -10.76 6.21
N ASP A 249 -1.58 -11.96 6.73
CA ASP A 249 -0.72 -12.17 7.89
C ASP A 249 0.73 -11.82 7.50
N ARG A 250 1.19 -10.64 7.90
CA ARG A 250 2.49 -10.10 7.54
C ARG A 250 3.65 -10.89 8.14
N VAL A 251 3.41 -11.66 9.19
CA VAL A 251 4.40 -12.56 9.78
C VAL A 251 4.64 -13.77 8.87
N LYS A 252 3.57 -14.31 8.29
CA LYS A 252 3.67 -15.44 7.34
C LYS A 252 4.09 -14.99 5.95
N TYR A 253 3.69 -13.80 5.55
CA TYR A 253 4.02 -13.20 4.25
C TYR A 253 4.85 -11.93 4.46
N SER A 254 6.14 -12.07 4.58
CA SER A 254 7.07 -10.95 4.74
C SER A 254 7.84 -10.67 3.45
N ARG A 255 7.88 -9.38 3.07
CA ARG A 255 8.79 -8.88 2.02
C ARG A 255 9.70 -7.83 2.63
N PRO A 256 10.96 -7.72 2.18
CA PRO A 256 11.94 -6.81 2.78
C PRO A 256 11.47 -5.35 2.89
N ASP A 257 10.69 -4.87 1.93
CA ASP A 257 10.19 -3.51 1.86
C ASP A 257 8.81 -3.28 2.53
N PHE A 258 8.18 -4.36 3.04
CA PHE A 258 6.94 -4.29 3.82
C PHE A 258 7.15 -4.57 5.31
N VAL A 259 8.39 -4.82 5.72
CA VAL A 259 8.71 -5.14 7.11
C VAL A 259 9.68 -4.12 7.69
N TYR A 260 9.47 -3.79 8.94
CA TYR A 260 10.22 -2.77 9.66
C TYR A 260 10.70 -3.32 10.99
N LYS A 261 11.72 -2.69 11.56
CA LYS A 261 12.26 -3.09 12.86
C LYS A 261 11.18 -3.03 13.93
N ASN A 262 11.05 -4.09 14.71
CA ASN A 262 10.09 -4.24 15.82
C ASN A 262 8.61 -4.17 15.41
N MET A 263 8.30 -4.28 14.12
CA MET A 263 6.92 -4.23 13.62
C MET A 263 6.04 -5.32 14.25
N ALA A 264 6.54 -6.55 14.34
CA ALA A 264 5.74 -7.70 14.76
C ALA A 264 5.16 -7.62 16.18
N GLU A 265 5.73 -6.81 17.07
CA GLU A 265 5.20 -6.60 18.43
C GLU A 265 4.18 -5.46 18.52
N LYS A 266 4.01 -4.66 17.45
CA LYS A 266 3.13 -3.49 17.45
C LYS A 266 2.04 -3.56 16.40
N PHE A 267 2.40 -3.85 15.14
CA PHE A 267 1.47 -3.79 14.01
C PHE A 267 1.69 -4.97 13.05
N THR A 268 0.61 -5.68 12.75
CA THR A 268 0.46 -6.43 11.50
C THR A 268 -0.60 -5.74 10.65
N ASP A 269 -1.11 -6.38 9.61
CA ASP A 269 -2.09 -5.72 8.74
C ASP A 269 -3.39 -5.37 9.48
N ALA A 270 -3.82 -6.20 10.43
CA ALA A 270 -5.01 -5.92 11.23
C ALA A 270 -4.87 -4.67 12.09
N GLU A 271 -3.78 -4.54 12.86
CA GLU A 271 -3.56 -3.39 13.72
C GLU A 271 -3.29 -2.10 12.90
N MET A 272 -2.55 -2.21 11.78
CA MET A 272 -2.38 -1.10 10.86
C MET A 272 -3.74 -0.62 10.32
N CYS A 273 -4.57 -1.53 9.80
CA CYS A 273 -5.89 -1.20 9.27
C CYS A 273 -6.86 -0.68 10.35
N ALA A 274 -6.70 -1.13 11.60
CA ALA A 274 -7.48 -0.60 12.72
C ALA A 274 -7.27 0.91 12.95
N LEU A 275 -6.12 1.47 12.53
CA LEU A 275 -5.87 2.91 12.57
C LEU A 275 -6.71 3.69 11.55
N ILE A 276 -7.34 3.03 10.58
CA ILE A 276 -8.27 3.64 9.63
C ILE A 276 -9.64 3.85 10.26
N ASN A 277 -10.09 2.96 11.16
CA ASN A 277 -11.37 3.07 11.87
C ASN A 277 -11.54 4.48 12.49
N PRO A 278 -12.72 5.14 12.44
CA PRO A 278 -14.02 4.64 11.97
C PRO A 278 -14.29 4.87 10.48
N ARG A 279 -13.28 5.24 9.69
CA ARG A 279 -13.42 5.48 8.26
C ARG A 279 -13.66 4.17 7.52
N ALA A 280 -14.28 4.26 6.34
CA ALA A 280 -14.71 3.11 5.56
C ALA A 280 -13.51 2.36 4.94
N LEU A 281 -13.51 1.04 5.06
CA LEU A 281 -12.47 0.16 4.56
C LEU A 281 -13.07 -1.06 3.86
N TYR A 282 -12.81 -1.19 2.56
CA TYR A 282 -13.11 -2.37 1.76
C TYR A 282 -11.82 -3.13 1.47
N ILE A 283 -11.76 -4.37 1.90
CA ILE A 283 -10.65 -5.28 1.66
C ILE A 283 -11.13 -6.38 0.72
N GLU A 284 -10.49 -6.49 -0.42
CA GLU A 284 -10.72 -7.56 -1.40
C GLU A 284 -9.54 -8.51 -1.42
N VAL A 285 -9.81 -9.81 -1.44
CA VAL A 285 -8.81 -10.85 -1.60
C VAL A 285 -9.25 -11.84 -2.68
N GLY A 286 -8.31 -12.23 -3.53
CA GLY A 286 -8.55 -13.22 -4.58
C GLY A 286 -8.43 -14.64 -4.03
N LYS A 287 -9.47 -15.46 -4.21
CA LYS A 287 -9.49 -16.85 -3.75
C LYS A 287 -8.39 -17.72 -4.38
N THR A 288 -8.03 -17.39 -5.61
CA THR A 288 -6.98 -18.08 -6.38
C THR A 288 -5.72 -17.24 -6.53
N ASP A 289 -5.54 -16.22 -5.68
CA ASP A 289 -4.33 -15.40 -5.67
C ASP A 289 -3.12 -16.26 -5.28
N CYS A 290 -2.13 -16.33 -6.20
CA CYS A 290 -0.94 -17.14 -6.00
C CYS A 290 0.18 -16.38 -5.22
N ILE A 291 -0.03 -15.10 -4.90
CA ILE A 291 0.93 -14.26 -4.18
C ILE A 291 0.52 -14.09 -2.72
N PHE A 292 -0.75 -13.78 -2.48
CA PHE A 292 -1.30 -13.54 -1.14
C PHE A 292 -2.38 -14.56 -0.80
N SER A 293 -2.08 -15.48 0.13
CA SER A 293 -3.02 -16.53 0.49
C SER A 293 -4.25 -16.01 1.22
N VAL A 294 -5.42 -16.55 0.89
CA VAL A 294 -6.68 -16.25 1.58
C VAL A 294 -6.60 -16.59 3.07
N ASP A 295 -5.94 -17.70 3.43
CA ASP A 295 -5.84 -18.14 4.84
C ASP A 295 -5.17 -17.11 5.73
N GLY A 296 -4.12 -16.42 5.23
CA GLY A 296 -3.48 -15.33 5.94
C GLY A 296 -4.40 -14.13 6.13
N ALA A 297 -5.17 -13.79 5.10
CA ALA A 297 -6.16 -12.71 5.17
C ALA A 297 -7.30 -13.03 6.13
N LEU A 298 -7.80 -14.27 6.12
CA LEU A 298 -8.84 -14.75 7.05
C LEU A 298 -8.41 -14.65 8.51
N SER A 299 -7.15 -14.96 8.83
CA SER A 299 -6.65 -14.84 10.20
C SER A 299 -6.55 -13.36 10.68
N GLU A 300 -6.23 -12.44 9.78
CA GLU A 300 -6.10 -11.02 10.12
C GLU A 300 -7.46 -10.30 10.17
N ILE A 301 -8.42 -10.69 9.31
CA ILE A 301 -9.72 -10.02 9.31
C ILE A 301 -10.51 -10.28 10.58
N GLU A 302 -10.39 -11.45 11.20
CA GLU A 302 -11.07 -11.72 12.47
C GLU A 302 -10.61 -10.78 13.57
N LYS A 303 -9.32 -10.45 13.62
CA LYS A 303 -8.78 -9.43 14.55
C LYS A 303 -9.29 -8.03 14.19
N LEU A 304 -9.28 -7.67 12.90
CA LEU A 304 -9.70 -6.34 12.46
C LEU A 304 -11.18 -6.07 12.74
N LYS A 305 -12.05 -7.06 12.65
CA LYS A 305 -13.48 -6.95 12.98
C LYS A 305 -13.73 -6.48 14.42
N GLU A 306 -12.88 -6.86 15.37
CA GLU A 306 -12.99 -6.42 16.77
C GLU A 306 -12.85 -4.90 16.88
N TYR A 307 -11.95 -4.29 16.10
CA TYR A 307 -11.75 -2.84 16.06
C TYR A 307 -12.91 -2.09 15.40
N TYR A 308 -13.64 -2.73 14.49
CA TYR A 308 -14.81 -2.16 13.82
C TYR A 308 -16.16 -2.54 14.48
N SER A 309 -16.12 -3.11 15.68
CA SER A 309 -17.35 -3.60 16.36
C SER A 309 -18.41 -2.52 16.57
N ASP A 310 -18.04 -1.24 16.73
CA ASP A 310 -18.99 -0.12 16.86
C ASP A 310 -19.54 0.36 15.52
N GLU A 311 -18.79 0.17 14.44
CA GLU A 311 -19.11 0.63 13.08
C GLU A 311 -18.95 -0.51 12.06
N PRO A 312 -19.62 -1.67 12.22
CA PRO A 312 -19.38 -2.85 11.41
C PRO A 312 -19.68 -2.65 9.92
N SER A 313 -20.58 -1.72 9.59
CA SER A 313 -20.91 -1.36 8.19
C SER A 313 -19.77 -0.62 7.47
N LYS A 314 -18.80 -0.11 8.21
CA LYS A 314 -17.63 0.59 7.66
C LYS A 314 -16.49 -0.37 7.28
N LEU A 315 -16.58 -1.66 7.61
CA LEU A 315 -15.62 -2.68 7.20
C LEU A 315 -16.28 -3.73 6.33
N VAL A 316 -15.81 -3.85 5.09
CA VAL A 316 -16.18 -4.96 4.20
C VAL A 316 -14.94 -5.79 3.89
N PHE A 317 -15.07 -7.10 4.03
CA PHE A 317 -14.07 -8.07 3.61
C PHE A 317 -14.70 -9.01 2.59
N ASN A 318 -14.21 -8.94 1.36
CA ASN A 318 -14.74 -9.70 0.24
C ASN A 318 -13.71 -10.69 -0.31
N VAL A 319 -14.08 -11.98 -0.36
CA VAL A 319 -13.31 -13.04 -0.98
C VAL A 319 -13.93 -13.36 -2.33
N THR A 320 -13.25 -12.99 -3.40
CA THR A 320 -13.75 -13.12 -4.76
C THR A 320 -13.11 -14.28 -5.52
N ASP A 321 -13.80 -14.84 -6.50
CA ASP A 321 -13.27 -15.93 -7.35
C ASP A 321 -12.32 -15.41 -8.44
N ILE A 322 -11.32 -14.62 -8.01
CA ILE A 322 -10.30 -14.03 -8.88
C ILE A 322 -8.91 -14.48 -8.45
N GLY A 323 -7.93 -14.30 -9.34
CA GLY A 323 -6.51 -14.36 -9.02
C GLY A 323 -5.98 -13.03 -8.49
N HIS A 324 -4.72 -12.73 -8.78
CA HIS A 324 -4.06 -11.48 -8.38
C HIS A 324 -4.45 -10.31 -9.30
N LYS A 325 -5.68 -9.85 -9.24
CA LYS A 325 -6.23 -8.73 -10.01
C LYS A 325 -7.40 -8.08 -9.28
N TYR A 326 -7.83 -6.90 -9.71
CA TYR A 326 -9.11 -6.33 -9.25
C TYR A 326 -10.30 -7.17 -9.74
N ASN A 327 -11.37 -7.20 -8.94
CA ASN A 327 -12.65 -7.69 -9.39
C ASN A 327 -13.24 -6.82 -10.51
N GLU A 328 -13.93 -7.45 -11.44
CA GLU A 328 -14.62 -6.78 -12.54
C GLU A 328 -15.98 -6.20 -12.10
N GLU A 329 -16.51 -6.64 -10.98
CA GLU A 329 -17.75 -6.12 -10.38
C GLU A 329 -17.51 -4.79 -9.65
N ASP A 330 -18.54 -3.94 -9.61
CA ASP A 330 -18.46 -2.57 -9.05
C ASP A 330 -18.62 -2.50 -7.53
N GLU A 331 -18.81 -3.60 -6.82
CA GLU A 331 -19.12 -3.59 -5.38
C GLU A 331 -18.10 -2.79 -4.56
N GLY A 332 -16.80 -3.00 -4.78
CA GLY A 332 -15.76 -2.25 -4.09
C GLY A 332 -15.73 -0.77 -4.46
N ILE A 333 -16.01 -0.44 -5.72
CA ILE A 333 -16.12 0.95 -6.21
C ILE A 333 -17.34 1.63 -5.59
N ASP A 334 -18.49 0.95 -5.60
CA ASP A 334 -19.73 1.51 -5.05
C ASP A 334 -19.63 1.72 -3.54
N PHE A 335 -18.98 0.79 -2.83
CA PHE A 335 -18.66 0.99 -1.41
C PHE A 335 -17.74 2.20 -1.22
N LEU A 336 -16.67 2.31 -1.99
CA LEU A 336 -15.75 3.44 -1.92
C LEU A 336 -16.48 4.76 -2.10
N ILE A 337 -17.24 4.91 -3.17
CA ILE A 337 -17.93 6.15 -3.52
C ILE A 337 -19.05 6.51 -2.53
N SER A 338 -19.82 5.52 -2.07
CA SER A 338 -20.92 5.75 -1.12
C SER A 338 -20.46 6.23 0.26
N ASN A 339 -19.17 6.13 0.54
CA ASN A 339 -18.55 6.57 1.80
C ASN A 339 -17.68 7.85 1.63
N LEU A 340 -17.80 8.54 0.48
CA LEU A 340 -17.14 9.83 0.24
C LEU A 340 -18.03 11.06 0.54
#